data_fd4c19554aa059f95f0fa892be4d1361
#
_entry.id   fd4c19554aa059f95f0fa892be4d1361
#
_cell.length_a   1.000
_cell.length_b   1.000
_cell.length_c   1.000
_cell.angle_alpha   90.00
_cell.angle_beta   90.00
_cell.angle_gamma   90.00
#
_symmetry.space_group_name_H-M   'P 1'
#
loop_
_entity.id
_entity.type
_entity.pdbx_description
1 polymer ?
#
loop_
_entity_poly.entity_id
_entity_poly.type
_entity_poly.pdbx_seq_one_letter_code
_entity_poly.pdbx_strand_id
1 'polypeptide(L)'
;MSRRQPFALLGLLLLVSMAAGWAAAPPPAAHVDVFYFHRTARCPTCLDMEAYTAEAAGHFSAEREAGRIHFRAVNLDDENDRHYEQDYALEFSAVVLSRRVNSQEAAWTNLPDAWAFVGDKSNFLAYVETEISKQLEQLPKRRP
;
A
#
# COMPACT_ATOMS: atom_id res chain seq x y z
N MET A 1 60.63 61.17 10.69
CA MET A 1 59.30 61.12 10.07
C MET A 1 58.94 59.67 9.85
N SER A 2 58.19 59.10 10.78
CA SER A 2 57.86 57.69 10.81
C SER A 2 56.38 57.50 10.38
N ARG A 3 56.16 56.87 9.25
CA ARG A 3 54.80 56.51 8.78
C ARG A 3 54.44 55.11 9.33
N ARG A 4 53.55 55.12 10.26
CA ARG A 4 52.94 53.89 10.74
C ARG A 4 51.78 53.49 9.79
N GLN A 5 51.90 52.34 9.20
CA GLN A 5 50.79 51.72 8.44
C GLN A 5 49.86 50.89 9.38
N PRO A 6 48.53 50.97 9.26
CA PRO A 6 47.65 50.11 10.01
C PRO A 6 47.45 48.81 9.25
N PHE A 7 47.68 47.72 9.93
CA PHE A 7 47.33 46.37 9.45
C PHE A 7 45.79 46.20 9.41
N ALA A 8 45.23 46.11 8.21
CA ALA A 8 43.88 45.73 8.02
C ALA A 8 43.77 44.19 8.16
N LEU A 9 43.19 43.74 9.26
CA LEU A 9 42.81 42.34 9.46
C LEU A 9 41.57 42.03 8.61
N LEU A 10 41.80 41.37 7.48
CA LEU A 10 40.72 40.86 6.62
C LEU A 10 40.20 39.57 7.25
N GLY A 11 39.09 39.66 8.01
CA GLY A 11 38.38 38.52 8.56
C GLY A 11 37.66 37.76 7.44
N LEU A 12 38.20 36.62 7.04
CA LEU A 12 37.57 35.70 6.09
C LEU A 12 36.46 34.93 6.81
N LEU A 13 35.20 35.38 6.68
CA LEU A 13 34.01 34.66 7.12
C LEU A 13 33.79 33.45 6.19
N LEU A 14 34.17 32.28 6.63
CA LEU A 14 33.81 31.02 6.00
C LEU A 14 32.31 30.72 6.28
N LEU A 15 31.47 31.06 5.32
CA LEU A 15 30.07 30.60 5.28
C LEU A 15 30.06 29.13 4.94
N VAL A 16 29.99 28.27 5.97
CA VAL A 16 29.70 26.84 5.80
C VAL A 16 28.23 26.72 5.47
N SER A 17 27.91 26.64 4.17
CA SER A 17 26.56 26.28 3.69
C SER A 17 26.30 24.80 4.00
N MET A 18 25.59 24.55 5.10
CA MET A 18 24.98 23.22 5.33
C MET A 18 23.86 23.03 4.31
N ALA A 19 24.17 22.44 3.17
CA ALA A 19 23.19 21.87 2.28
C ALA A 19 22.60 20.64 3.00
N ALA A 20 21.47 20.84 3.70
CA ALA A 20 20.66 19.74 4.18
C ALA A 20 20.14 19.00 2.94
N GLY A 21 20.86 17.97 2.52
CA GLY A 21 20.40 17.05 1.49
C GLY A 21 19.14 16.38 1.98
N TRP A 22 17.98 16.76 1.43
CA TRP A 22 16.77 15.96 1.54
C TRP A 22 17.05 14.67 0.78
N ALA A 23 17.46 13.65 1.52
CA ALA A 23 17.44 12.29 1.00
C ALA A 23 15.98 11.99 0.68
N ALA A 24 15.63 11.87 -0.60
CA ALA A 24 14.33 11.39 -1.01
C ALA A 24 14.09 10.06 -0.29
N ALA A 25 12.90 9.91 0.32
CA ALA A 25 12.52 8.65 0.94
C ALA A 25 12.72 7.51 -0.09
N PRO A 26 13.27 6.37 0.31
CA PRO A 26 13.41 5.25 -0.62
C PRO A 26 12.04 4.94 -1.22
N PRO A 27 11.97 4.57 -2.50
CA PRO A 27 10.72 4.25 -3.15
C PRO A 27 9.95 3.20 -2.31
N PRO A 28 8.62 3.29 -2.23
CA PRO A 28 7.84 2.37 -1.42
C PRO A 28 8.20 0.94 -1.80
N ALA A 29 8.56 0.17 -0.79
CA ALA A 29 8.87 -1.24 -0.98
C ALA A 29 7.66 -1.93 -1.61
N ALA A 30 7.92 -3.01 -2.33
CA ALA A 30 6.87 -3.83 -2.92
C ALA A 30 5.85 -4.28 -1.85
N HIS A 31 4.56 -4.20 -2.18
CA HIS A 31 3.45 -4.47 -1.27
C HIS A 31 2.29 -5.17 -1.99
N VAL A 32 1.35 -5.65 -1.20
CA VAL A 32 0.07 -6.21 -1.64
C VAL A 32 -1.05 -5.27 -1.21
N ASP A 33 -1.82 -4.76 -2.16
CA ASP A 33 -3.10 -4.12 -1.89
C ASP A 33 -4.16 -5.20 -1.81
N VAL A 34 -4.91 -5.21 -0.71
CA VAL A 34 -6.06 -6.06 -0.48
C VAL A 34 -7.30 -5.20 -0.68
N PHE A 35 -7.94 -5.33 -1.84
CA PHE A 35 -9.14 -4.60 -2.16
C PHE A 35 -10.39 -5.41 -1.85
N TYR A 36 -11.40 -4.73 -1.32
CA TYR A 36 -12.77 -5.17 -1.38
C TYR A 36 -13.58 -4.19 -2.21
N PHE A 37 -14.05 -4.62 -3.36
CA PHE A 37 -14.88 -3.82 -4.27
C PHE A 37 -16.35 -4.01 -3.99
N HIS A 38 -17.11 -2.92 -3.95
CA HIS A 38 -18.55 -2.93 -3.68
C HIS A 38 -19.28 -1.82 -4.43
N ARG A 39 -20.61 -1.90 -4.43
CA ARG A 39 -21.50 -0.82 -4.86
C ARG A 39 -22.03 -0.03 -3.66
N THR A 40 -22.63 1.13 -3.91
CA THR A 40 -23.30 1.95 -2.88
C THR A 40 -24.43 1.15 -2.21
N ALA A 41 -25.20 0.40 -2.99
CA ALA A 41 -26.21 -0.51 -2.46
C ALA A 41 -25.54 -1.76 -1.89
N ARG A 42 -25.63 -1.97 -0.59
CA ARG A 42 -24.95 -3.02 0.17
C ARG A 42 -25.95 -4.02 0.74
N CYS A 43 -25.72 -5.30 0.49
CA CYS A 43 -26.46 -6.38 1.15
C CYS A 43 -25.74 -6.80 2.46
N PRO A 44 -26.43 -7.50 3.42
CA PRO A 44 -25.77 -8.00 4.62
C PRO A 44 -24.52 -8.84 4.31
N THR A 45 -24.61 -9.77 3.35
CA THR A 45 -23.45 -10.58 2.90
C THR A 45 -22.31 -9.72 2.37
N CYS A 46 -22.61 -8.61 1.67
CA CYS A 46 -21.59 -7.69 1.17
C CYS A 46 -20.84 -7.00 2.33
N LEU A 47 -21.56 -6.67 3.41
CA LEU A 47 -20.97 -6.07 4.61
C LEU A 47 -20.09 -7.08 5.36
N ASP A 48 -20.55 -8.36 5.46
CA ASP A 48 -19.75 -9.42 6.06
C ASP A 48 -18.45 -9.67 5.28
N MET A 49 -18.52 -9.72 3.95
CA MET A 49 -17.33 -9.89 3.10
C MET A 49 -16.30 -8.76 3.31
N GLU A 50 -16.76 -7.51 3.42
CA GLU A 50 -15.87 -6.41 3.72
C GLU A 50 -15.21 -6.57 5.08
N ALA A 51 -16.02 -6.82 6.12
CA ALA A 51 -15.54 -6.95 7.49
C ALA A 51 -14.52 -8.10 7.61
N TYR A 52 -14.82 -9.26 6.98
CA TYR A 52 -13.94 -10.43 7.03
C TYR A 52 -12.65 -10.20 6.20
N THR A 53 -12.74 -9.52 5.07
CA THR A 53 -11.55 -9.17 4.28
C THR A 53 -10.63 -8.22 5.05
N ALA A 54 -11.22 -7.21 5.71
CA ALA A 54 -10.47 -6.28 6.56
C ALA A 54 -9.80 -7.01 7.75
N GLU A 55 -10.51 -7.96 8.37
CA GLU A 55 -9.99 -8.77 9.48
C GLU A 55 -8.86 -9.68 9.03
N ALA A 56 -9.03 -10.40 7.91
CA ALA A 56 -7.98 -11.24 7.32
C ALA A 56 -6.70 -10.44 7.04
N ALA A 57 -6.82 -9.26 6.41
CA ALA A 57 -5.69 -8.36 6.21
C ALA A 57 -5.11 -7.85 7.55
N GLY A 58 -5.96 -7.70 8.57
CA GLY A 58 -5.60 -7.28 9.91
C GLY A 58 -4.68 -8.26 10.63
N HIS A 59 -4.82 -9.56 10.37
CA HIS A 59 -4.00 -10.59 11.00
C HIS A 59 -2.52 -10.53 10.59
N PHE A 60 -2.19 -9.85 9.51
CA PHE A 60 -0.81 -9.59 9.08
C PHE A 60 -0.24 -8.29 9.67
N SER A 61 -0.32 -8.11 10.99
CA SER A 61 0.04 -6.86 11.67
C SER A 61 1.47 -6.41 11.36
N ALA A 62 2.45 -7.31 11.43
CA ALA A 62 3.85 -7.02 11.12
C ALA A 62 4.06 -6.56 9.66
N GLU A 63 3.37 -7.18 8.71
CA GLU A 63 3.45 -6.81 7.30
C GLU A 63 2.78 -5.46 7.02
N ARG A 64 1.68 -5.16 7.72
CA ARG A 64 1.00 -3.87 7.65
C ARG A 64 1.86 -2.74 8.24
N GLU A 65 2.44 -2.93 9.41
CA GLU A 65 3.36 -1.97 10.02
C GLU A 65 4.59 -1.73 9.14
N ALA A 66 5.05 -2.76 8.45
CA ALA A 66 6.13 -2.68 7.48
C ALA A 66 5.71 -2.06 6.13
N GLY A 67 4.44 -1.68 5.93
CA GLY A 67 3.92 -1.13 4.68
C GLY A 67 3.89 -2.15 3.53
N ARG A 68 3.79 -3.45 3.85
CA ARG A 68 3.74 -4.52 2.84
C ARG A 68 2.33 -5.01 2.53
N ILE A 69 1.34 -4.62 3.32
CA ILE A 69 -0.08 -4.88 3.08
C ILE A 69 -0.86 -3.60 3.32
N HIS A 70 -1.74 -3.28 2.38
CA HIS A 70 -2.73 -2.22 2.52
C HIS A 70 -4.11 -2.78 2.25
N PHE A 71 -5.06 -2.55 3.15
CA PHE A 71 -6.47 -2.86 2.90
C PHE A 71 -7.22 -1.61 2.46
N ARG A 72 -8.10 -1.77 1.47
CA ARG A 72 -8.96 -0.71 1.00
C ARG A 72 -10.32 -1.25 0.53
N ALA A 73 -11.41 -0.73 1.10
CA ALA A 73 -12.75 -0.89 0.55
C ALA A 73 -12.98 0.20 -0.50
N VAL A 74 -13.49 -0.20 -1.68
CA VAL A 74 -13.63 0.67 -2.85
C VAL A 74 -15.06 0.61 -3.37
N ASN A 75 -15.70 1.77 -3.47
CA ASN A 75 -17.03 1.90 -4.04
C ASN A 75 -16.95 2.13 -5.56
N LEU A 76 -17.35 1.14 -6.34
CA LEU A 76 -17.33 1.20 -7.81
C LEU A 76 -18.33 2.21 -8.41
N ASP A 77 -19.27 2.72 -7.61
CA ASP A 77 -20.18 3.78 -8.07
C ASP A 77 -19.53 5.18 -7.98
N ASP A 78 -18.39 5.31 -7.29
CA ASP A 78 -17.62 6.53 -7.25
C ASP A 78 -16.94 6.77 -8.61
N GLU A 79 -17.05 7.97 -9.14
CA GLU A 79 -16.55 8.30 -10.49
C GLU A 79 -15.05 8.04 -10.64
N ASN A 80 -14.26 8.32 -9.61
CA ASN A 80 -12.81 8.14 -9.62
C ASN A 80 -12.39 6.66 -9.53
N ASP A 81 -13.24 5.79 -8.98
CA ASP A 81 -12.93 4.38 -8.73
C ASP A 81 -13.60 3.43 -9.75
N ARG A 82 -14.50 3.95 -10.60
CA ARG A 82 -15.23 3.15 -11.62
C ARG A 82 -14.31 2.41 -12.59
N HIS A 83 -13.13 2.94 -12.87
CA HIS A 83 -12.18 2.32 -13.78
C HIS A 83 -11.77 0.91 -13.35
N TYR A 84 -11.80 0.59 -12.04
CA TYR A 84 -11.47 -0.73 -11.52
C TYR A 84 -12.39 -1.85 -12.04
N GLU A 85 -13.62 -1.52 -12.50
CA GLU A 85 -14.50 -2.52 -13.13
C GLU A 85 -13.85 -3.15 -14.36
N GLN A 86 -13.20 -2.33 -15.19
CA GLN A 86 -12.51 -2.79 -16.39
C GLN A 86 -11.14 -3.36 -16.05
N ASP A 87 -10.39 -2.71 -15.16
CA ASP A 87 -9.03 -3.10 -14.80
C ASP A 87 -8.98 -4.52 -14.21
N TYR A 88 -10.00 -4.90 -13.43
CA TYR A 88 -10.07 -6.20 -12.76
C TYR A 88 -11.21 -7.10 -13.26
N ALA A 89 -11.87 -6.72 -14.36
CA ALA A 89 -13.01 -7.45 -14.96
C ALA A 89 -14.09 -7.80 -13.91
N LEU A 90 -14.53 -6.80 -13.14
CA LEU A 90 -15.46 -6.99 -12.03
C LEU A 90 -16.91 -6.94 -12.49
N GLU A 91 -17.67 -7.99 -12.21
CA GLU A 91 -19.13 -8.04 -12.45
C GLU A 91 -19.93 -7.82 -11.16
N PHE A 92 -19.35 -8.18 -10.01
CA PHE A 92 -19.98 -8.13 -8.68
C PHE A 92 -19.00 -7.59 -7.65
N SER A 93 -19.45 -7.42 -6.40
CA SER A 93 -18.56 -7.21 -5.26
C SER A 93 -17.52 -8.32 -5.19
N ALA A 94 -16.26 -7.94 -5.00
CA ALA A 94 -15.15 -8.88 -5.11
C ALA A 94 -14.01 -8.54 -4.16
N VAL A 95 -13.26 -9.58 -3.76
CA VAL A 95 -11.97 -9.44 -3.11
C VAL A 95 -10.89 -9.59 -4.18
N VAL A 96 -10.02 -8.60 -4.30
CA VAL A 96 -8.90 -8.61 -5.26
C VAL A 96 -7.61 -8.34 -4.52
N LEU A 97 -6.59 -9.13 -4.79
CA LEU A 97 -5.23 -8.91 -4.33
C LEU A 97 -4.39 -8.35 -5.47
N SER A 98 -3.83 -7.17 -5.31
CA SER A 98 -2.95 -6.54 -6.29
C SER A 98 -1.55 -6.45 -5.72
N ARG A 99 -0.58 -7.08 -6.39
CA ARG A 99 0.83 -7.03 -6.03
C ARG A 99 1.51 -5.87 -6.74
N ARG A 100 2.07 -4.97 -5.96
CA ARG A 100 2.77 -3.79 -6.48
C ARG A 100 4.26 -3.85 -6.23
N VAL A 101 5.03 -3.46 -7.24
CA VAL A 101 6.49 -3.34 -7.18
C VAL A 101 6.88 -2.00 -7.79
N ASN A 102 7.60 -1.18 -7.03
CA ASN A 102 7.97 0.19 -7.47
C ASN A 102 6.77 1.04 -7.92
N SER A 103 5.67 0.97 -7.17
CA SER A 103 4.39 1.66 -7.44
C SER A 103 3.66 1.20 -8.71
N GLN A 104 4.15 0.21 -9.42
CA GLN A 104 3.48 -0.39 -10.56
C GLN A 104 2.81 -1.70 -10.16
N GLU A 105 1.63 -1.97 -10.72
CA GLU A 105 0.99 -3.26 -10.56
C GLU A 105 1.76 -4.32 -11.35
N ALA A 106 2.25 -5.32 -10.63
CA ALA A 106 3.00 -6.43 -11.24
C ALA A 106 2.09 -7.62 -11.57
N ALA A 107 1.05 -7.83 -10.78
CA ALA A 107 0.03 -8.86 -10.98
C ALA A 107 -1.15 -8.62 -10.05
N TRP A 108 -2.30 -9.17 -10.41
CA TRP A 108 -3.48 -9.17 -9.54
C TRP A 108 -4.21 -10.53 -9.61
N THR A 109 -5.03 -10.79 -8.62
CA THR A 109 -5.84 -12.01 -8.52
C THR A 109 -7.18 -11.67 -7.91
N ASN A 110 -8.27 -12.01 -8.61
CA ASN A 110 -9.61 -12.00 -8.04
C ASN A 110 -9.82 -13.28 -7.21
N LEU A 111 -10.51 -13.18 -6.09
CA LEU A 111 -10.82 -14.28 -5.18
C LEU A 111 -12.30 -14.67 -5.25
N PRO A 112 -12.77 -15.32 -6.33
CA PRO A 112 -14.18 -15.60 -6.53
C PRO A 112 -14.77 -16.56 -5.47
N ASP A 113 -13.96 -17.46 -4.91
CA ASP A 113 -14.38 -18.41 -3.90
C ASP A 113 -14.72 -17.74 -2.55
N ALA A 114 -14.37 -16.45 -2.36
CA ALA A 114 -14.81 -15.68 -1.20
C ALA A 114 -16.34 -15.70 -1.05
N TRP A 115 -17.09 -15.71 -2.16
CA TRP A 115 -18.55 -15.83 -2.14
C TRP A 115 -19.02 -17.19 -1.61
N ALA A 116 -18.30 -18.26 -1.90
CA ALA A 116 -18.63 -19.58 -1.40
C ALA A 116 -18.38 -19.72 0.12
N PHE A 117 -17.41 -19.00 0.64
CA PHE A 117 -17.00 -19.08 2.04
C PHE A 117 -17.64 -18.04 2.97
N VAL A 118 -18.31 -17.02 2.46
CA VAL A 118 -18.83 -15.92 3.28
C VAL A 118 -19.82 -16.37 4.37
N GLY A 119 -20.53 -17.49 4.17
CA GLY A 119 -21.40 -18.09 5.18
C GLY A 119 -20.67 -18.77 6.35
N ASP A 120 -19.36 -18.96 6.25
CA ASP A 120 -18.49 -19.51 7.29
C ASP A 120 -17.26 -18.62 7.45
N LYS A 121 -17.31 -17.73 8.44
CA LYS A 121 -16.26 -16.75 8.70
C LYS A 121 -14.87 -17.38 8.80
N SER A 122 -14.75 -18.53 9.50
CA SER A 122 -13.45 -19.18 9.70
C SER A 122 -12.84 -19.64 8.38
N ASN A 123 -13.65 -20.27 7.52
CA ASN A 123 -13.21 -20.70 6.20
C ASN A 123 -12.91 -19.50 5.29
N PHE A 124 -13.71 -18.43 5.38
CA PHE A 124 -13.43 -17.18 4.64
C PHE A 124 -12.08 -16.58 5.02
N LEU A 125 -11.83 -16.41 6.31
CA LEU A 125 -10.54 -15.86 6.81
C LEU A 125 -9.38 -16.72 6.34
N ALA A 126 -9.45 -18.06 6.56
CA ALA A 126 -8.39 -18.98 6.17
C ALA A 126 -8.10 -18.93 4.66
N TYR A 127 -9.13 -18.81 3.83
CA TYR A 127 -8.97 -18.67 2.38
C TYR A 127 -8.26 -17.37 2.01
N VAL A 128 -8.76 -16.22 2.47
CA VAL A 128 -8.19 -14.91 2.13
C VAL A 128 -6.76 -14.78 2.66
N GLU A 129 -6.49 -15.22 3.89
CA GLU A 129 -5.15 -15.20 4.48
C GLU A 129 -4.16 -16.07 3.70
N THR A 130 -4.62 -17.24 3.23
CA THR A 130 -3.79 -18.12 2.39
C THR A 130 -3.42 -17.42 1.08
N GLU A 131 -4.36 -16.76 0.44
CA GLU A 131 -4.10 -16.04 -0.82
C GLU A 131 -3.22 -14.79 -0.60
N ILE A 132 -3.42 -14.05 0.49
CA ILE A 132 -2.52 -12.94 0.87
C ILE A 132 -1.10 -13.46 1.07
N SER A 133 -0.92 -14.56 1.80
CA SER A 133 0.40 -15.18 2.05
C SER A 133 1.11 -15.53 0.75
N LYS A 134 0.41 -16.14 -0.21
CA LYS A 134 0.95 -16.46 -1.54
C LYS A 134 1.44 -15.20 -2.29
N GLN A 135 0.70 -14.09 -2.19
CA GLN A 135 1.12 -12.83 -2.83
C GLN A 135 2.35 -12.23 -2.14
N LEU A 136 2.41 -12.29 -0.81
CA LEU A 136 3.55 -11.80 -0.03
C LEU A 136 4.84 -12.58 -0.34
N GLU A 137 4.76 -13.89 -0.50
CA GLU A 137 5.90 -14.76 -0.85
C GLU A 137 6.51 -14.41 -2.21
N GLN A 138 5.71 -13.87 -3.12
CA GLN A 138 6.12 -13.46 -4.47
C GLN A 138 6.68 -12.04 -4.52
N LEU A 139 6.62 -11.28 -3.42
CA LEU A 139 7.25 -9.96 -3.36
C LEU A 139 8.77 -10.08 -3.35
N PRO A 140 9.48 -9.11 -3.97
CA PRO A 140 10.93 -9.05 -3.86
C PRO A 140 11.37 -9.04 -2.40
N LYS A 141 12.40 -9.83 -2.08
CA LYS A 141 13.00 -9.80 -0.74
C LYS A 141 13.64 -8.43 -0.51
N ARG A 142 13.40 -7.84 0.66
CA ARG A 142 14.11 -6.62 1.04
C ARG A 142 15.61 -6.90 1.05
N ARG A 143 16.36 -6.07 0.36
CA ARG A 143 17.81 -6.08 0.55
C ARG A 143 18.10 -5.47 1.94
N PRO A 144 18.97 -6.09 2.73
CA PRO A 144 19.38 -5.54 4.00
C PRO A 144 20.03 -4.18 3.86
#